data_a8cc877a3560d6844758c0211422363c
#
_entry.id   a8cc877a3560d6844758c0211422363c
#
_cell.length_a   1.000
_cell.length_b   1.000
_cell.length_c   1.000
_cell.angle_alpha   90.00
_cell.angle_beta   90.00
_cell.angle_gamma   90.00
#
_symmetry.space_group_name_H-M   'P 1'
#
loop_
_entity.id
_entity.type
_entity.pdbx_description
1 polymer ?
#
loop_
_entity_poly.entity_id
_entity_poly.type
_entity_poly.pdbx_seq_one_letter_code
_entity_poly.pdbx_strand_id
1 'polypeptide(L)'
;MSASTASSSSKPSAGFNIILQILRIIVGVLFIFSGVVKANDPSGLANKMTEFFEPAVLDIPWLIPHALSFSILLITMEIVLGVTLLIGFAFRFFAWLLLGINIFFTFLTAYIYYWDVIMHSSKVRECGCFGDCIKISNSETFWKDVILLGMALILFLYRRQIRPLFPKYPNTSLFILSVFFAVGIQWWALEHLPFYDCMPYKVGNNICEGMKAPAECIQDSVAMVFVYQHEGKTEELSMEQLSEIDSTWQYVDRKETIVRKGNGLCDPPIKDFVIHDYAGNDFTEAMLQDPGYKLLLFIKNPSGARKDNIERLRALSAEAQAKNIPVYILSSGNRIENDNWQQWAQLPSSEIYTFDQVANKTAMRTDPGLMLLQGCMIKGKWSFRDYPESLEQAGVK
;
A
#
# COMPACT_ATOMS: atom_id res chain seq x y z
N MET A 1 -39.30 -52.48 -20.75
CA MET A 1 -39.57 -51.80 -19.45
C MET A 1 -38.36 -50.94 -19.13
N SER A 2 -38.40 -49.70 -19.55
CA SER A 2 -37.31 -48.73 -19.24
C SER A 2 -37.79 -47.89 -18.06
N ALA A 3 -37.15 -48.07 -16.91
CA ALA A 3 -37.41 -47.25 -15.74
C ALA A 3 -36.71 -45.89 -15.91
N SER A 4 -37.49 -44.86 -16.16
CA SER A 4 -37.07 -43.47 -16.10
C SER A 4 -36.91 -43.07 -14.63
N THR A 5 -35.68 -42.99 -14.15
CA THR A 5 -35.36 -42.37 -12.88
C THR A 5 -35.47 -40.84 -13.01
N ALA A 6 -36.65 -40.29 -12.74
CA ALA A 6 -36.84 -38.87 -12.56
C ALA A 6 -36.13 -38.42 -11.27
N SER A 7 -35.01 -37.74 -11.41
CA SER A 7 -34.34 -36.99 -10.32
C SER A 7 -35.29 -35.90 -9.84
N SER A 8 -35.96 -36.11 -8.72
CA SER A 8 -36.74 -35.11 -8.02
C SER A 8 -35.78 -34.06 -7.41
N SER A 9 -35.53 -32.96 -8.09
CA SER A 9 -34.89 -31.82 -7.49
C SER A 9 -35.86 -31.19 -6.48
N SER A 10 -35.71 -31.55 -5.20
CA SER A 10 -36.44 -30.93 -4.10
C SER A 10 -36.20 -29.41 -4.10
N LYS A 11 -37.29 -28.62 -4.19
CA LYS A 11 -37.22 -27.17 -4.03
C LYS A 11 -36.65 -26.89 -2.64
N PRO A 12 -35.61 -26.02 -2.52
CA PRO A 12 -35.05 -25.69 -1.23
C PRO A 12 -36.13 -25.09 -0.31
N SER A 13 -35.98 -25.34 0.98
CA SER A 13 -36.90 -24.83 2.00
C SER A 13 -36.91 -23.29 2.02
N ALA A 14 -38.03 -22.68 2.44
CA ALA A 14 -38.12 -21.24 2.57
C ALA A 14 -36.99 -20.64 3.44
N GLY A 15 -36.61 -21.34 4.51
CA GLY A 15 -35.49 -20.94 5.38
C GLY A 15 -34.14 -20.91 4.65
N PHE A 16 -33.88 -21.87 3.77
CA PHE A 16 -32.64 -21.90 2.99
C PHE A 16 -32.54 -20.70 2.01
N ASN A 17 -33.66 -20.30 1.40
CA ASN A 17 -33.68 -19.11 0.53
C ASN A 17 -33.36 -17.82 1.31
N ILE A 18 -33.81 -17.69 2.55
CA ILE A 18 -33.49 -16.57 3.42
C ILE A 18 -31.99 -16.53 3.71
N ILE A 19 -31.38 -17.64 4.04
CA ILE A 19 -29.93 -17.75 4.27
C ILE A 19 -29.14 -17.31 3.03
N LEU A 20 -29.54 -17.74 1.83
CA LEU A 20 -28.90 -17.33 0.58
C LEU A 20 -29.00 -15.81 0.35
N GLN A 21 -30.15 -15.17 0.70
CA GLN A 21 -30.29 -13.74 0.59
C GLN A 21 -29.38 -13.01 1.60
N ILE A 22 -29.30 -13.48 2.84
CA ILE A 22 -28.40 -12.92 3.86
C ILE A 22 -26.95 -13.02 3.40
N LEU A 23 -26.49 -14.20 2.96
CA LEU A 23 -25.14 -14.39 2.44
C LEU A 23 -24.84 -13.44 1.26
N ARG A 24 -25.77 -13.29 0.33
CA ARG A 24 -25.66 -12.38 -0.80
C ARG A 24 -25.46 -10.93 -0.35
N ILE A 25 -26.23 -10.48 0.64
CA ILE A 25 -26.14 -9.15 1.18
C ILE A 25 -24.79 -8.95 1.88
N ILE A 26 -24.39 -9.88 2.74
CA ILE A 26 -23.12 -9.80 3.48
C ILE A 26 -21.94 -9.72 2.50
N VAL A 27 -21.85 -10.65 1.55
CA VAL A 27 -20.74 -10.66 0.58
C VAL A 27 -20.78 -9.41 -0.31
N GLY A 28 -21.97 -9.00 -0.77
CA GLY A 28 -22.11 -7.81 -1.60
C GLY A 28 -21.66 -6.52 -0.90
N VAL A 29 -22.07 -6.33 0.37
CA VAL A 29 -21.66 -5.17 1.18
C VAL A 29 -20.16 -5.19 1.46
N LEU A 30 -19.59 -6.35 1.81
CA LEU A 30 -18.15 -6.48 2.07
C LEU A 30 -17.33 -6.15 0.82
N PHE A 31 -17.76 -6.58 -0.36
CA PHE A 31 -17.08 -6.27 -1.63
C PHE A 31 -17.15 -4.78 -1.97
N ILE A 32 -18.31 -4.14 -1.80
CA ILE A 32 -18.44 -2.69 -2.00
C ILE A 32 -17.54 -1.95 -1.02
N PHE A 33 -17.59 -2.29 0.26
CA PHE A 33 -16.78 -1.65 1.29
C PHE A 33 -15.29 -1.78 1.01
N SER A 34 -14.82 -3.01 0.74
CA SER A 34 -13.43 -3.30 0.38
C SER A 34 -12.98 -2.53 -0.87
N GLY A 35 -13.81 -2.53 -1.91
CA GLY A 35 -13.53 -1.82 -3.16
C GLY A 35 -13.50 -0.29 -2.98
N VAL A 36 -14.41 0.29 -2.20
CA VAL A 36 -14.45 1.75 -1.95
C VAL A 36 -13.25 2.20 -1.12
N VAL A 37 -12.87 1.44 -0.09
CA VAL A 37 -11.67 1.74 0.71
C VAL A 37 -10.40 1.71 -0.17
N LYS A 38 -10.27 0.73 -1.07
CA LYS A 38 -9.14 0.69 -2.02
C LYS A 38 -9.24 1.77 -3.10
N ALA A 39 -10.44 2.13 -3.56
CA ALA A 39 -10.65 3.19 -4.54
C ALA A 39 -10.22 4.57 -4.02
N ASN A 40 -10.13 4.74 -2.70
CA ASN A 40 -9.55 5.94 -2.09
C ASN A 40 -8.05 6.11 -2.40
N ASP A 41 -7.31 5.01 -2.58
CA ASP A 41 -5.88 5.02 -2.91
C ASP A 41 -5.50 3.88 -3.88
N PRO A 42 -5.83 4.01 -5.18
CA PRO A 42 -5.47 2.99 -6.17
C PRO A 42 -3.96 2.80 -6.32
N SER A 43 -3.18 3.87 -6.09
CA SER A 43 -1.71 3.83 -6.13
C SER A 43 -1.14 2.95 -5.00
N GLY A 44 -1.76 2.96 -3.82
CA GLY A 44 -1.39 2.09 -2.71
C GLY A 44 -1.52 0.61 -3.08
N LEU A 45 -2.66 0.20 -3.66
CA LEU A 45 -2.83 -1.17 -4.14
C LEU A 45 -1.86 -1.51 -5.29
N ALA A 46 -1.60 -0.57 -6.21
CA ALA A 46 -0.62 -0.77 -7.29
C ALA A 46 0.79 -1.00 -6.75
N ASN A 47 1.20 -0.27 -5.71
CA ASN A 47 2.49 -0.49 -5.05
C ASN A 47 2.57 -1.88 -4.42
N LYS A 48 1.51 -2.34 -3.76
CA LYS A 48 1.44 -3.73 -3.23
C LYS A 48 1.53 -4.77 -4.34
N MET A 49 0.86 -4.56 -5.47
CA MET A 49 0.99 -5.45 -6.64
C MET A 49 2.42 -5.46 -7.19
N THR A 50 3.10 -4.32 -7.21
CA THR A 50 4.51 -4.25 -7.59
C THR A 50 5.36 -5.15 -6.68
N GLU A 51 5.19 -5.07 -5.36
CA GLU A 51 5.87 -5.94 -4.39
C GLU A 51 5.60 -7.44 -4.70
N PHE A 52 4.36 -7.80 -5.03
CA PHE A 52 4.03 -9.18 -5.41
C PHE A 52 4.72 -9.63 -6.70
N PHE A 53 4.89 -8.72 -7.68
CA PHE A 53 5.47 -9.06 -8.98
C PHE A 53 7.00 -9.12 -8.98
N GLU A 54 7.65 -8.65 -7.91
CA GLU A 54 9.11 -8.68 -7.76
C GLU A 54 9.67 -10.12 -7.78
N PRO A 55 10.94 -10.28 -8.26
CA PRO A 55 11.61 -11.59 -8.31
C PRO A 55 11.69 -12.32 -6.97
N ALA A 56 11.75 -11.56 -5.87
CA ALA A 56 11.81 -12.12 -4.52
C ALA A 56 10.49 -12.77 -4.05
N VAL A 57 9.35 -12.49 -4.72
CA VAL A 57 8.01 -12.94 -4.32
C VAL A 57 7.43 -13.92 -5.34
N LEU A 58 6.81 -13.44 -6.42
CA LEU A 58 6.20 -14.29 -7.45
C LEU A 58 7.05 -14.42 -8.73
N ASP A 59 8.10 -13.63 -8.86
CA ASP A 59 9.01 -13.59 -10.03
C ASP A 59 8.29 -13.39 -11.38
N ILE A 60 7.46 -12.35 -11.45
CA ILE A 60 6.76 -11.94 -12.66
C ILE A 60 7.00 -10.46 -12.99
N PRO A 61 8.26 -10.01 -13.13
CA PRO A 61 8.62 -8.59 -13.21
C PRO A 61 8.04 -7.88 -14.44
N TRP A 62 7.68 -8.61 -15.51
CA TRP A 62 7.04 -8.05 -16.69
C TRP A 62 5.62 -7.47 -16.43
N LEU A 63 4.98 -7.80 -15.30
CA LEU A 63 3.71 -7.22 -14.86
C LEU A 63 3.89 -5.90 -14.09
N ILE A 64 5.06 -5.56 -13.61
CA ILE A 64 5.32 -4.34 -12.81
C ILE A 64 4.83 -3.07 -13.54
N PRO A 65 5.10 -2.86 -14.86
CA PRO A 65 4.61 -1.67 -15.57
C PRO A 65 3.09 -1.57 -15.63
N HIS A 66 2.40 -2.68 -15.43
CA HIS A 66 0.93 -2.79 -15.50
C HIS A 66 0.24 -2.81 -14.12
N ALA A 67 1.00 -2.70 -13.03
CA ALA A 67 0.48 -2.81 -11.66
C ALA A 67 -0.67 -1.83 -11.37
N LEU A 68 -0.57 -0.58 -11.85
CA LEU A 68 -1.64 0.41 -11.69
C LEU A 68 -2.91 0.02 -12.47
N SER A 69 -2.77 -0.46 -13.69
CA SER A 69 -3.90 -0.92 -14.51
C SER A 69 -4.61 -2.11 -13.87
N PHE A 70 -3.86 -3.05 -13.31
CA PHE A 70 -4.41 -4.17 -12.54
C PHE A 70 -5.11 -3.71 -11.27
N SER A 71 -4.53 -2.76 -10.54
CA SER A 71 -5.16 -2.15 -9.37
C SER A 71 -6.52 -1.56 -9.71
N ILE A 72 -6.58 -0.69 -10.72
CA ILE A 72 -7.83 -0.06 -11.17
C ILE A 72 -8.86 -1.11 -11.58
N LEU A 73 -8.46 -2.12 -12.34
CA LEU A 73 -9.34 -3.21 -12.77
C LEU A 73 -9.91 -3.99 -11.57
N LEU A 74 -9.05 -4.40 -10.63
CA LEU A 74 -9.48 -5.18 -9.46
C LEU A 74 -10.42 -4.39 -8.56
N ILE A 75 -10.12 -3.13 -8.27
CA ILE A 75 -10.97 -2.25 -7.47
C ILE A 75 -12.34 -2.07 -8.16
N THR A 76 -12.33 -1.81 -9.47
CA THR A 76 -13.57 -1.69 -10.25
C THR A 76 -14.38 -2.98 -10.19
N MET A 77 -13.72 -4.14 -10.35
CA MET A 77 -14.38 -5.45 -10.25
C MET A 77 -14.98 -5.68 -8.86
N GLU A 78 -14.28 -5.34 -7.77
CA GLU A 78 -14.82 -5.49 -6.41
C GLU A 78 -16.09 -4.68 -6.20
N ILE A 79 -16.10 -3.39 -6.56
CA ILE A 79 -17.28 -2.52 -6.40
C ILE A 79 -18.44 -3.04 -7.26
N VAL A 80 -18.17 -3.33 -8.52
CA VAL A 80 -19.19 -3.79 -9.48
C VAL A 80 -19.75 -5.16 -9.09
N LEU A 81 -18.88 -6.10 -8.66
CA LEU A 81 -19.33 -7.41 -8.15
C LEU A 81 -20.22 -7.22 -6.92
N GLY A 82 -19.82 -6.39 -5.96
CA GLY A 82 -20.64 -6.12 -4.79
C GLY A 82 -22.03 -5.59 -5.15
N VAL A 83 -22.11 -4.59 -6.06
CA VAL A 83 -23.40 -4.03 -6.52
C VAL A 83 -24.20 -5.09 -7.26
N THR A 84 -23.61 -5.82 -8.22
CA THR A 84 -24.32 -6.85 -9.00
C THR A 84 -24.82 -8.00 -8.13
N LEU A 85 -24.10 -8.36 -7.09
CA LEU A 85 -24.57 -9.30 -6.06
C LEU A 85 -25.83 -8.75 -5.36
N LEU A 86 -25.81 -7.51 -4.89
CA LEU A 86 -26.94 -6.90 -4.16
C LEU A 86 -28.20 -6.79 -5.02
N ILE A 87 -28.07 -6.37 -6.28
CA ILE A 87 -29.23 -6.22 -7.17
C ILE A 87 -29.63 -7.53 -7.87
N GLY A 88 -28.77 -8.54 -7.86
CA GLY A 88 -28.98 -9.81 -8.55
C GLY A 88 -28.87 -9.70 -10.08
N PHE A 89 -28.16 -8.68 -10.60
CA PHE A 89 -27.99 -8.48 -12.04
C PHE A 89 -27.07 -9.55 -12.66
N ALA A 90 -27.53 -10.21 -13.70
CA ALA A 90 -26.78 -11.26 -14.39
C ALA A 90 -26.03 -12.23 -13.44
N PHE A 91 -26.67 -12.58 -12.32
CA PHE A 91 -26.04 -13.25 -11.18
C PHE A 91 -25.28 -14.51 -11.57
N ARG A 92 -25.76 -15.26 -12.58
CA ARG A 92 -25.11 -16.49 -13.04
C ARG A 92 -23.70 -16.22 -13.59
N PHE A 93 -23.51 -15.11 -14.29
CA PHE A 93 -22.21 -14.70 -14.82
C PHE A 93 -21.32 -14.15 -13.71
N PHE A 94 -21.82 -13.20 -12.91
CA PHE A 94 -21.04 -12.59 -11.85
C PHE A 94 -20.66 -13.53 -10.71
N ALA A 95 -21.42 -14.63 -10.52
CA ALA A 95 -21.03 -15.68 -9.58
C ALA A 95 -19.74 -16.42 -10.00
N TRP A 96 -19.44 -16.56 -11.29
CA TRP A 96 -18.16 -17.09 -11.77
C TRP A 96 -17.02 -16.11 -11.48
N LEU A 97 -17.22 -14.82 -11.74
CA LEU A 97 -16.21 -13.80 -11.44
C LEU A 97 -15.96 -13.70 -9.93
N LEU A 98 -17.03 -13.74 -9.13
CA LEU A 98 -16.92 -13.75 -7.67
C LEU A 98 -16.06 -14.93 -7.18
N LEU A 99 -16.34 -16.15 -7.67
CA LEU A 99 -15.57 -17.31 -7.30
C LEU A 99 -14.12 -17.20 -7.75
N GLY A 100 -13.87 -16.77 -8.98
CA GLY A 100 -12.53 -16.61 -9.54
C GLY A 100 -11.68 -15.61 -8.76
N ILE A 101 -12.24 -14.42 -8.43
CA ILE A 101 -11.51 -13.39 -7.69
C ILE A 101 -11.24 -13.84 -6.24
N ASN A 102 -12.18 -14.55 -5.60
CA ASN A 102 -11.94 -15.11 -4.26
C ASN A 102 -10.88 -16.19 -4.27
N ILE A 103 -10.86 -17.09 -5.26
CA ILE A 103 -9.79 -18.09 -5.40
C ILE A 103 -8.44 -17.38 -5.57
N PHE A 104 -8.37 -16.36 -6.40
CA PHE A 104 -7.15 -15.59 -6.63
C PHE A 104 -6.64 -14.93 -5.33
N PHE A 105 -7.50 -14.20 -4.60
CA PHE A 105 -7.10 -13.56 -3.35
C PHE A 105 -6.76 -14.58 -2.26
N THR A 106 -7.54 -15.65 -2.13
CA THR A 106 -7.22 -16.71 -1.17
C THR A 106 -5.87 -17.37 -1.47
N PHE A 107 -5.53 -17.53 -2.75
CA PHE A 107 -4.20 -18.01 -3.14
C PHE A 107 -3.09 -17.04 -2.72
N LEU A 108 -3.23 -15.72 -3.00
CA LEU A 108 -2.24 -14.73 -2.61
C LEU A 108 -2.06 -14.65 -1.09
N THR A 109 -3.17 -14.63 -0.35
CA THR A 109 -3.12 -14.56 1.12
C THR A 109 -2.61 -15.85 1.75
N ALA A 110 -2.89 -17.01 1.15
CA ALA A 110 -2.29 -18.28 1.55
C ALA A 110 -0.77 -18.29 1.33
N TYR A 111 -0.31 -17.73 0.22
CA TYR A 111 1.12 -17.58 -0.07
C TYR A 111 1.82 -16.73 0.98
N ILE A 112 1.26 -15.54 1.32
CA ILE A 112 1.81 -14.67 2.35
C ILE A 112 1.79 -15.36 3.71
N TYR A 113 0.65 -15.97 4.09
CA TYR A 113 0.49 -16.68 5.35
C TYR A 113 1.53 -17.81 5.50
N TYR A 114 1.79 -18.57 4.44
CA TYR A 114 2.80 -19.62 4.43
C TYR A 114 4.19 -19.06 4.74
N TRP A 115 4.62 -18.01 4.05
CA TRP A 115 5.96 -17.43 4.26
C TRP A 115 6.10 -16.69 5.58
N ASP A 116 5.08 -15.96 6.01
CA ASP A 116 5.13 -15.15 7.22
C ASP A 116 4.98 -16.00 8.49
N VAL A 117 3.94 -16.82 8.56
CA VAL A 117 3.57 -17.55 9.77
C VAL A 117 4.27 -18.91 9.88
N ILE A 118 4.42 -19.63 8.78
CA ILE A 118 4.98 -21.01 8.79
C ILE A 118 6.50 -20.96 8.63
N MET A 119 7.00 -20.18 7.66
CA MET A 119 8.44 -20.12 7.39
C MET A 119 9.16 -19.02 8.18
N HIS A 120 8.45 -18.19 8.95
CA HIS A 120 8.99 -17.08 9.73
C HIS A 120 9.87 -16.11 8.90
N SER A 121 9.53 -15.92 7.63
CA SER A 121 10.25 -15.09 6.67
C SER A 121 9.25 -14.21 5.92
N SER A 122 9.04 -12.99 6.41
CA SER A 122 8.10 -12.05 5.78
C SER A 122 8.64 -11.56 4.44
N LYS A 123 8.13 -12.11 3.34
CA LYS A 123 8.42 -11.62 1.99
C LYS A 123 7.58 -10.40 1.60
N VAL A 124 6.36 -10.32 2.12
CA VAL A 124 5.43 -9.20 1.92
C VAL A 124 4.86 -8.84 3.29
N ARG A 125 5.00 -7.60 3.70
CA ARG A 125 4.62 -7.16 5.07
C ARG A 125 3.11 -7.18 5.29
N GLU A 126 2.32 -6.73 4.33
CA GLU A 126 0.86 -6.62 4.43
C GLU A 126 0.21 -6.91 3.07
N CYS A 127 -0.90 -7.65 3.06
CA CYS A 127 -1.61 -8.01 1.83
C CYS A 127 -2.28 -6.79 1.14
N GLY A 128 -2.61 -5.73 1.88
CA GLY A 128 -3.33 -4.57 1.34
C GLY A 128 -4.78 -4.82 0.96
N CYS A 129 -5.42 -5.89 1.47
CA CYS A 129 -6.80 -6.25 1.13
C CYS A 129 -7.84 -5.16 1.45
N PHE A 130 -7.59 -4.29 2.43
CA PHE A 130 -8.40 -3.11 2.75
C PHE A 130 -7.60 -1.80 2.57
N GLY A 131 -6.66 -1.79 1.61
CA GLY A 131 -5.77 -0.64 1.41
C GLY A 131 -4.89 -0.37 2.62
N ASP A 132 -4.28 0.81 2.66
CA ASP A 132 -3.40 1.23 3.76
C ASP A 132 -4.17 1.80 4.98
N CYS A 133 -5.51 1.93 4.87
CA CYS A 133 -6.35 2.52 5.92
C CYS A 133 -6.68 1.53 7.05
N ILE A 134 -6.80 0.25 6.74
CA ILE A 134 -7.19 -0.78 7.71
C ILE A 134 -6.11 -1.87 7.70
N LYS A 135 -5.27 -1.83 8.71
CA LYS A 135 -4.20 -2.81 8.90
C LYS A 135 -4.76 -4.05 9.58
N ILE A 136 -4.68 -5.16 8.89
CA ILE A 136 -5.08 -6.48 9.38
C ILE A 136 -3.87 -7.41 9.26
N SER A 137 -3.65 -8.25 10.26
CA SER A 137 -2.56 -9.23 10.23
C SER A 137 -2.70 -10.21 9.06
N ASN A 138 -1.58 -10.75 8.58
CA ASN A 138 -1.58 -11.70 7.46
C ASN A 138 -2.41 -12.96 7.78
N SER A 139 -2.40 -13.39 9.04
CA SER A 139 -3.22 -14.51 9.52
C SER A 139 -4.72 -14.24 9.44
N GLU A 140 -5.16 -13.07 9.95
CA GLU A 140 -6.58 -12.67 9.90
C GLU A 140 -7.06 -12.48 8.47
N THR A 141 -6.20 -11.91 7.61
CA THR A 141 -6.50 -11.73 6.19
C THR A 141 -6.73 -13.06 5.49
N PHE A 142 -5.87 -14.04 5.73
CA PHE A 142 -6.02 -15.39 5.15
C PHE A 142 -7.34 -16.05 5.59
N TRP A 143 -7.63 -16.09 6.88
CA TRP A 143 -8.85 -16.72 7.37
C TRP A 143 -10.12 -16.01 6.90
N LYS A 144 -10.10 -14.67 6.81
CA LYS A 144 -11.18 -13.89 6.22
C LYS A 144 -11.43 -14.34 4.76
N ASP A 145 -10.38 -14.51 3.96
CA ASP A 145 -10.52 -14.90 2.55
C ASP A 145 -10.99 -16.35 2.39
N VAL A 146 -10.57 -17.25 3.27
CA VAL A 146 -11.10 -18.64 3.32
C VAL A 146 -12.61 -18.65 3.61
N ILE A 147 -13.07 -17.83 4.58
CA ILE A 147 -14.49 -17.70 4.89
C ILE A 147 -15.26 -17.10 3.72
N LEU A 148 -14.72 -16.04 3.10
CA LEU A 148 -15.33 -15.41 1.91
C LEU A 148 -15.41 -16.39 0.74
N LEU A 149 -14.37 -17.20 0.51
CA LEU A 149 -14.37 -18.24 -0.52
C LEU A 149 -15.46 -19.27 -0.27
N GLY A 150 -15.64 -19.70 0.99
CA GLY A 150 -16.72 -20.61 1.37
C GLY A 150 -18.12 -20.02 1.07
N MET A 151 -18.33 -18.74 1.43
CA MET A 151 -19.57 -18.02 1.13
C MET A 151 -19.79 -17.86 -0.39
N ALA A 152 -18.74 -17.50 -1.13
CA ALA A 152 -18.77 -17.37 -2.59
C ALA A 152 -19.10 -18.70 -3.27
N LEU A 153 -18.55 -19.81 -2.78
CA LEU A 153 -18.84 -21.16 -3.27
C LEU A 153 -20.31 -21.53 -3.08
N ILE A 154 -20.89 -21.25 -1.90
CA ILE A 154 -22.33 -21.48 -1.64
C ILE A 154 -23.16 -20.66 -2.63
N LEU A 155 -22.89 -19.36 -2.77
CA LEU A 155 -23.59 -18.48 -3.71
C LEU A 155 -23.44 -18.97 -5.17
N PHE A 156 -22.29 -19.50 -5.53
CA PHE A 156 -22.02 -20.05 -6.85
C PHE A 156 -22.82 -21.32 -7.11
N LEU A 157 -22.85 -22.26 -6.18
CA LEU A 157 -23.60 -23.53 -6.31
C LEU A 157 -25.10 -23.26 -6.49
N TYR A 158 -25.63 -22.30 -5.75
CA TYR A 158 -27.07 -21.94 -5.78
C TYR A 158 -27.39 -20.73 -6.68
N ARG A 159 -26.48 -20.30 -7.56
CA ARG A 159 -26.62 -19.12 -8.42
C ARG A 159 -27.85 -19.09 -9.30
N ARG A 160 -28.47 -20.26 -9.59
CA ARG A 160 -29.69 -20.36 -10.40
C ARG A 160 -30.96 -20.01 -9.62
N GLN A 161 -30.90 -19.99 -8.30
CA GLN A 161 -32.03 -19.70 -7.41
C GLN A 161 -32.14 -18.20 -7.05
N ILE A 162 -31.05 -17.47 -7.21
CA ILE A 162 -30.99 -16.05 -6.91
C ILE A 162 -31.66 -15.26 -8.03
N ARG A 163 -32.71 -14.52 -7.67
CA ARG A 163 -33.49 -13.68 -8.59
C ARG A 163 -33.05 -12.23 -8.52
N PRO A 164 -33.15 -11.47 -9.65
CA PRO A 164 -32.95 -10.02 -9.65
C PRO A 164 -33.91 -9.33 -8.71
N LEU A 165 -33.44 -8.25 -8.07
CA LEU A 165 -34.24 -7.44 -7.14
C LEU A 165 -35.21 -6.52 -7.90
N PHE A 166 -34.77 -6.00 -9.06
CA PHE A 166 -35.52 -5.08 -9.89
C PHE A 166 -35.75 -5.64 -11.30
N PRO A 167 -36.65 -5.06 -12.10
CA PRO A 167 -36.75 -5.33 -13.53
C PRO A 167 -35.46 -5.08 -14.30
N LYS A 168 -35.36 -5.53 -15.53
CA LYS A 168 -34.12 -5.50 -16.33
C LYS A 168 -33.52 -4.08 -16.46
N TYR A 169 -34.33 -3.08 -16.83
CA TYR A 169 -33.84 -1.73 -17.09
C TYR A 169 -33.20 -1.05 -15.85
N PRO A 170 -33.86 -0.99 -14.65
CA PRO A 170 -33.23 -0.44 -13.46
C PRO A 170 -31.94 -1.17 -13.06
N ASN A 171 -31.91 -2.50 -13.20
CA ASN A 171 -30.71 -3.27 -12.89
C ASN A 171 -29.54 -2.94 -13.81
N THR A 172 -29.80 -2.77 -15.12
CA THR A 172 -28.75 -2.38 -16.08
C THR A 172 -28.24 -0.97 -15.80
N SER A 173 -29.14 -0.03 -15.48
CA SER A 173 -28.75 1.33 -15.13
C SER A 173 -27.90 1.38 -13.87
N LEU A 174 -28.25 0.61 -12.82
CA LEU A 174 -27.46 0.52 -11.59
C LEU A 174 -26.08 -0.13 -11.82
N PHE A 175 -26.02 -1.14 -12.69
CA PHE A 175 -24.75 -1.74 -13.10
C PHE A 175 -23.85 -0.70 -13.80
N ILE A 176 -24.37 0.01 -14.80
CA ILE A 176 -23.62 1.04 -15.53
C ILE A 176 -23.17 2.14 -14.55
N LEU A 177 -24.06 2.62 -13.70
CA LEU A 177 -23.74 3.64 -12.68
C LEU A 177 -22.63 3.17 -11.73
N SER A 178 -22.64 1.90 -11.33
CA SER A 178 -21.59 1.36 -10.47
C SER A 178 -20.21 1.33 -11.14
N VAL A 179 -20.16 1.07 -12.45
CA VAL A 179 -18.90 1.13 -13.23
C VAL A 179 -18.39 2.57 -13.30
N PHE A 180 -19.25 3.53 -13.66
CA PHE A 180 -18.88 4.95 -13.73
C PHE A 180 -18.45 5.48 -12.35
N PHE A 181 -19.13 5.11 -11.28
CA PHE A 181 -18.77 5.47 -9.92
C PHE A 181 -17.39 4.90 -9.55
N ALA A 182 -17.17 3.60 -9.80
CA ALA A 182 -15.91 2.93 -9.47
C ALA A 182 -14.72 3.53 -10.22
N VAL A 183 -14.87 3.81 -11.52
CA VAL A 183 -13.81 4.43 -12.33
C VAL A 183 -13.63 5.90 -11.95
N GLY A 184 -14.72 6.63 -11.75
CA GLY A 184 -14.70 8.06 -11.44
C GLY A 184 -14.00 8.38 -10.12
N ILE A 185 -14.29 7.63 -9.05
CA ILE A 185 -13.64 7.83 -7.75
C ILE A 185 -12.13 7.53 -7.81
N GLN A 186 -11.74 6.48 -8.53
CA GLN A 186 -10.33 6.13 -8.73
C GLN A 186 -9.60 7.17 -9.58
N TRP A 187 -10.22 7.63 -10.67
CA TRP A 187 -9.65 8.69 -11.49
C TRP A 187 -9.42 9.96 -10.67
N TRP A 188 -10.40 10.35 -9.85
CA TRP A 188 -10.25 11.49 -8.94
C TRP A 188 -9.06 11.29 -7.99
N ALA A 189 -8.97 10.16 -7.31
CA ALA A 189 -7.91 9.87 -6.34
C ALA A 189 -6.50 9.84 -6.97
N LEU A 190 -6.39 9.52 -8.27
CA LEU A 190 -5.12 9.52 -9.01
C LEU A 190 -4.69 10.91 -9.47
N GLU A 191 -5.63 11.78 -9.83
CA GLU A 191 -5.34 13.16 -10.26
C GLU A 191 -5.16 14.13 -9.07
N HIS A 192 -5.89 13.87 -7.98
CA HIS A 192 -5.83 14.60 -6.73
C HIS A 192 -5.10 13.77 -5.65
N LEU A 193 -5.28 14.04 -4.42
CA LEU A 193 -4.85 13.16 -3.33
C LEU A 193 -6.00 12.25 -2.90
N PRO A 194 -5.73 11.15 -2.18
CA PRO A 194 -6.78 10.35 -1.55
C PRO A 194 -7.75 11.22 -0.75
N PHE A 195 -9.05 10.92 -0.80
CA PHE A 195 -10.06 11.65 -0.02
C PHE A 195 -9.79 11.57 1.48
N TYR A 196 -9.27 10.44 1.91
CA TYR A 196 -8.81 10.21 3.28
C TYR A 196 -7.37 9.71 3.25
N ASP A 197 -6.44 10.53 3.75
CA ASP A 197 -5.02 10.17 3.81
C ASP A 197 -4.75 9.27 5.04
N CYS A 198 -4.52 8.00 4.78
CA CYS A 198 -4.23 6.98 5.79
C CYS A 198 -2.73 6.83 6.07
N MET A 199 -1.89 7.56 5.33
CA MET A 199 -0.45 7.44 5.42
C MET A 199 0.12 8.19 6.62
N PRO A 200 1.31 7.81 7.11
CA PRO A 200 1.99 8.52 8.19
C PRO A 200 2.27 9.99 7.87
N TYR A 201 2.34 10.32 6.57
CA TYR A 201 2.61 11.66 6.05
C TYR A 201 1.35 12.52 5.84
N LYS A 202 0.27 12.27 6.59
CA LYS A 202 -0.93 13.10 6.52
C LYS A 202 -0.71 14.46 7.17
N VAL A 203 -1.46 15.46 6.71
CA VAL A 203 -1.46 16.81 7.28
C VAL A 203 -1.77 16.76 8.78
N GLY A 204 -0.98 17.48 9.58
CA GLY A 204 -1.06 17.49 11.04
C GLY A 204 -0.14 16.49 11.75
N ASN A 205 0.50 15.57 11.03
CA ASN A 205 1.48 14.66 11.62
C ASN A 205 2.88 15.31 11.69
N ASN A 206 3.68 14.78 12.61
CA ASN A 206 5.08 15.19 12.82
C ASN A 206 6.01 14.11 12.27
N ILE A 207 6.83 14.45 11.26
CA ILE A 207 7.78 13.51 10.63
C ILE A 207 8.79 13.00 11.65
N CYS A 208 9.38 13.87 12.48
CA CYS A 208 10.40 13.50 13.45
C CYS A 208 9.88 12.53 14.52
N GLU A 209 8.62 12.67 14.91
CA GLU A 209 7.98 11.71 15.82
C GLU A 209 7.64 10.41 15.10
N GLY A 210 7.16 10.51 13.86
CA GLY A 210 6.86 9.34 13.03
C GLY A 210 8.07 8.48 12.71
N MET A 211 9.29 9.03 12.73
CA MET A 211 10.55 8.30 12.54
C MET A 211 11.02 7.56 13.79
N LYS A 212 10.42 7.81 14.95
CA LYS A 212 10.77 7.11 16.21
C LYS A 212 9.99 5.81 16.31
N ALA A 213 10.63 4.80 16.91
CA ALA A 213 9.92 3.59 17.29
C ALA A 213 8.77 3.92 18.25
N PRO A 214 7.60 3.25 18.13
CA PRO A 214 6.51 3.44 19.06
C PRO A 214 6.89 3.23 20.52
N ALA A 215 6.29 3.97 21.44
CA ALA A 215 6.60 3.87 22.88
C ALA A 215 6.33 2.47 23.45
N GLU A 216 5.44 1.71 22.80
CA GLU A 216 5.08 0.33 23.19
C GLU A 216 6.06 -0.71 22.62
N CYS A 217 7.11 -0.29 21.90
CA CYS A 217 8.11 -1.18 21.32
C CYS A 217 8.84 -1.97 22.40
N ILE A 218 8.74 -3.29 22.32
CA ILE A 218 9.58 -4.23 23.05
C ILE A 218 10.43 -4.94 22.00
N GLN A 219 11.71 -4.61 21.98
CA GLN A 219 12.65 -5.22 21.03
C GLN A 219 12.92 -6.68 21.36
N ASP A 220 13.26 -7.45 20.32
CA ASP A 220 13.80 -8.80 20.51
C ASP A 220 15.09 -8.71 21.32
N SER A 221 15.20 -9.54 22.35
CA SER A 221 16.46 -9.73 23.04
C SER A 221 17.25 -10.80 22.31
N VAL A 222 18.34 -10.41 21.67
CA VAL A 222 19.18 -11.30 20.86
C VAL A 222 20.45 -11.59 21.64
N ALA A 223 20.76 -12.87 21.85
CA ALA A 223 22.08 -13.30 22.28
C ALA A 223 22.94 -13.57 21.04
N MET A 224 24.09 -12.91 20.98
CA MET A 224 25.09 -13.20 19.95
C MET A 224 26.01 -14.31 20.45
N VAL A 225 26.12 -15.37 19.66
CA VAL A 225 27.01 -16.51 19.88
C VAL A 225 28.00 -16.53 18.71
N PHE A 226 29.26 -16.53 19.04
CA PHE A 226 30.35 -16.57 18.07
C PHE A 226 30.86 -17.99 17.95
N VAL A 227 30.95 -18.46 16.71
CA VAL A 227 31.42 -19.81 16.39
C VAL A 227 32.92 -19.73 16.08
N TYR A 228 33.72 -20.36 16.90
CA TYR A 228 35.17 -20.47 16.73
C TYR A 228 35.60 -21.92 16.53
N GLN A 229 36.68 -22.11 15.82
CA GLN A 229 37.30 -23.42 15.63
C GLN A 229 38.65 -23.46 16.37
N HIS A 230 38.79 -24.48 17.20
CA HIS A 230 40.04 -24.77 17.89
C HIS A 230 40.34 -26.28 17.81
N GLU A 231 41.54 -26.66 17.44
CA GLU A 231 41.99 -28.06 17.29
C GLU A 231 41.05 -28.95 16.43
N GLY A 232 40.43 -28.36 15.36
CA GLY A 232 39.53 -29.05 14.48
C GLY A 232 38.10 -29.24 15.03
N LYS A 233 37.79 -28.73 16.21
CA LYS A 233 36.41 -28.70 16.76
C LYS A 233 35.84 -27.29 16.69
N THR A 234 34.56 -27.21 16.47
CA THR A 234 33.82 -25.94 16.42
C THR A 234 33.08 -25.78 17.74
N GLU A 235 33.30 -24.66 18.40
CA GLU A 235 32.64 -24.33 19.66
C GLU A 235 31.90 -23.00 19.58
N GLU A 236 30.75 -22.90 20.26
CA GLU A 236 29.95 -21.70 20.33
C GLU A 236 30.30 -20.94 21.62
N LEU A 237 30.77 -19.71 21.47
CA LEU A 237 31.25 -18.87 22.56
C LEU A 237 30.34 -17.64 22.73
N SER A 238 29.99 -17.32 23.97
CA SER A 238 29.32 -16.04 24.27
C SER A 238 30.32 -14.88 24.22
N MET A 239 29.80 -13.64 24.20
CA MET A 239 30.62 -12.42 24.17
C MET A 239 31.58 -12.34 25.36
N GLU A 240 31.20 -12.86 26.52
CA GLU A 240 32.00 -12.91 27.73
C GLU A 240 33.17 -13.90 27.61
N GLN A 241 32.92 -15.06 27.00
CA GLN A 241 33.94 -16.10 26.79
C GLN A 241 34.98 -15.73 25.73
N LEU A 242 34.68 -14.75 24.85
CA LEU A 242 35.64 -14.26 23.87
C LEU A 242 36.88 -13.60 24.49
N SER A 243 36.76 -13.12 25.72
CA SER A 243 37.92 -12.55 26.46
C SER A 243 38.88 -13.61 27.01
N GLU A 244 38.47 -14.88 27.00
CA GLU A 244 39.22 -16.01 27.57
C GLU A 244 39.97 -16.83 26.49
N ILE A 245 39.72 -16.57 25.20
CA ILE A 245 40.34 -17.29 24.08
C ILE A 245 41.66 -16.62 23.65
N ASP A 246 42.57 -17.43 23.12
CA ASP A 246 43.88 -16.99 22.62
C ASP A 246 43.92 -17.00 21.06
N SER A 247 45.07 -16.66 20.50
CA SER A 247 45.28 -16.55 19.04
C SER A 247 45.24 -17.89 18.29
N THR A 248 45.07 -19.02 18.98
CA THR A 248 44.92 -20.34 18.34
C THR A 248 43.49 -20.60 17.85
N TRP A 249 42.52 -19.83 18.34
CA TRP A 249 41.13 -19.91 17.94
C TRP A 249 40.86 -19.15 16.63
N GLN A 250 40.22 -19.82 15.66
CA GLN A 250 39.89 -19.24 14.38
C GLN A 250 38.40 -18.91 14.36
N TYR A 251 38.04 -17.68 14.06
CA TYR A 251 36.65 -17.27 13.81
C TYR A 251 36.07 -17.99 12.57
N VAL A 252 34.90 -18.59 12.74
CA VAL A 252 34.17 -19.28 11.68
C VAL A 252 32.91 -18.56 11.29
N ASP A 253 32.05 -18.20 12.27
CA ASP A 253 30.74 -17.62 12.01
C ASP A 253 30.20 -16.90 13.26
N ARG A 254 29.10 -16.14 13.06
CA ARG A 254 28.33 -15.50 14.11
C ARG A 254 26.87 -15.96 14.00
N LYS A 255 26.32 -16.49 15.08
CA LYS A 255 24.91 -16.86 15.18
C LYS A 255 24.19 -15.89 16.10
N GLU A 256 23.01 -15.48 15.67
CA GLU A 256 22.10 -14.68 16.48
C GLU A 256 20.93 -15.57 16.92
N THR A 257 20.74 -15.67 18.23
CA THR A 257 19.63 -16.44 18.80
C THR A 257 18.71 -15.50 19.58
N ILE A 258 17.43 -15.49 19.22
CA ILE A 258 16.42 -14.70 19.93
C ILE A 258 16.18 -15.37 21.29
N VAL A 259 16.63 -14.72 22.37
CA VAL A 259 16.45 -15.19 23.76
C VAL A 259 15.05 -14.84 24.27
N ARG A 260 14.55 -13.66 23.90
CA ARG A 260 13.20 -13.21 24.22
C ARG A 260 12.63 -12.48 23.02
N LYS A 261 11.50 -12.97 22.50
CA LYS A 261 10.80 -12.33 21.41
C LYS A 261 10.13 -11.05 21.91
N GLY A 262 10.33 -9.97 21.20
CA GLY A 262 9.64 -8.71 21.40
C GLY A 262 8.18 -8.78 20.97
N ASN A 263 7.52 -7.63 20.94
CA ASN A 263 6.10 -7.56 20.54
C ASN A 263 5.89 -7.27 19.04
N GLY A 264 6.95 -7.14 18.25
CA GLY A 264 6.86 -6.83 16.82
C GLY A 264 6.37 -5.41 16.48
N LEU A 265 6.20 -4.55 17.49
CA LEU A 265 5.68 -3.18 17.33
C LEU A 265 6.79 -2.12 17.29
N CYS A 266 8.02 -2.51 16.93
CA CYS A 266 9.16 -1.60 16.95
C CYS A 266 9.40 -0.83 15.66
N ASP A 267 8.66 -1.15 14.62
CA ASP A 267 8.77 -0.47 13.34
C ASP A 267 8.20 0.96 13.43
N PRO A 268 8.99 2.00 13.12
CA PRO A 268 8.48 3.36 13.11
C PRO A 268 7.44 3.54 11.99
N PRO A 269 6.40 4.37 12.20
CA PRO A 269 5.42 4.69 11.16
C PRO A 269 6.03 5.27 9.88
N ILE A 270 7.08 6.09 10.02
CA ILE A 270 7.85 6.67 8.92
C ILE A 270 9.21 5.97 8.90
N LYS A 271 9.44 5.19 7.85
CA LYS A 271 10.70 4.50 7.58
C LYS A 271 11.42 5.18 6.44
N ASP A 272 12.73 5.10 6.45
CA ASP A 272 13.61 5.47 5.33
C ASP A 272 13.42 6.93 4.83
N PHE A 273 12.96 7.84 5.72
CA PHE A 273 12.96 9.26 5.40
C PHE A 273 14.37 9.82 5.54
N VAL A 274 15.20 9.50 4.56
CA VAL A 274 16.59 9.92 4.49
C VAL A 274 16.82 10.67 3.19
N ILE A 275 17.43 11.84 3.29
CA ILE A 275 17.66 12.77 2.18
C ILE A 275 19.15 12.92 1.99
N HIS A 276 19.66 12.61 0.80
CA HIS A 276 21.07 12.75 0.48
C HIS A 276 21.28 13.78 -0.64
N ASP A 277 22.39 14.50 -0.57
CA ASP A 277 22.90 15.24 -1.72
C ASP A 277 23.52 14.27 -2.77
N TYR A 278 23.93 14.80 -3.92
CA TYR A 278 24.59 13.98 -4.94
C TYR A 278 26.01 13.51 -4.57
N ALA A 279 26.58 14.02 -3.49
CA ALA A 279 27.86 13.55 -2.94
C ALA A 279 27.65 12.41 -1.94
N GLY A 280 26.39 12.10 -1.58
CA GLY A 280 26.01 11.06 -0.62
C GLY A 280 25.99 11.54 0.84
N ASN A 281 26.08 12.85 1.08
CA ASN A 281 25.97 13.39 2.45
C ASN A 281 24.49 13.38 2.88
N ASP A 282 24.25 12.97 4.11
CA ASP A 282 22.92 13.00 4.73
C ASP A 282 22.56 14.43 5.14
N PHE A 283 21.47 14.95 4.57
CA PHE A 283 20.94 16.28 4.86
C PHE A 283 19.65 16.25 5.70
N THR A 284 19.20 15.06 6.08
CA THR A 284 17.90 14.85 6.74
C THR A 284 17.75 15.64 8.01
N GLU A 285 18.74 15.52 8.91
CA GLU A 285 18.69 16.16 10.23
C GLU A 285 18.77 17.68 10.09
N ALA A 286 19.66 18.19 9.25
CA ALA A 286 19.82 19.63 9.01
C ALA A 286 18.51 20.26 8.49
N MET A 287 17.81 19.57 7.55
CA MET A 287 16.54 20.03 7.04
C MET A 287 15.43 19.98 8.09
N LEU A 288 15.34 18.91 8.87
CA LEU A 288 14.25 18.72 9.85
C LEU A 288 14.40 19.57 11.11
N GLN A 289 15.64 19.89 11.53
CA GLN A 289 15.91 20.73 12.71
C GLN A 289 15.60 22.22 12.46
N ASP A 290 15.59 22.67 11.21
CA ASP A 290 15.17 24.05 10.91
C ASP A 290 13.69 24.24 11.31
N PRO A 291 13.36 25.14 12.25
CA PRO A 291 11.99 25.37 12.71
C PRO A 291 11.12 26.14 11.73
N GLY A 292 11.72 26.73 10.69
CA GLY A 292 11.06 27.55 9.66
C GLY A 292 10.11 26.75 8.78
N TYR A 293 9.40 27.49 7.92
CA TYR A 293 8.65 26.89 6.82
C TYR A 293 9.59 26.38 5.74
N LYS A 294 9.22 25.29 5.08
CA LYS A 294 9.92 24.73 3.92
C LYS A 294 8.94 24.03 2.98
N LEU A 295 9.18 24.11 1.69
CA LEU A 295 8.43 23.41 0.66
C LEU A 295 9.21 22.18 0.23
N LEU A 296 8.57 21.02 0.25
CA LEU A 296 9.11 19.77 -0.26
C LEU A 296 8.33 19.38 -1.52
N LEU A 297 9.01 19.28 -2.64
CA LEU A 297 8.45 18.79 -3.90
C LEU A 297 8.90 17.35 -4.12
N PHE A 298 7.98 16.42 -4.07
CA PHE A 298 8.23 15.01 -4.26
C PHE A 298 8.11 14.62 -5.73
N ILE A 299 9.15 13.98 -6.28
CA ILE A 299 9.19 13.50 -7.66
C ILE A 299 9.62 12.04 -7.65
N LYS A 300 8.72 11.15 -8.03
CA LYS A 300 9.00 9.71 -8.05
C LYS A 300 9.73 9.27 -9.31
N ASN A 301 9.31 9.83 -10.44
CA ASN A 301 9.89 9.56 -11.75
C ASN A 301 9.97 10.88 -12.55
N PRO A 302 11.13 11.54 -12.59
CA PRO A 302 11.28 12.83 -13.26
C PRO A 302 10.92 12.79 -14.75
N SER A 303 11.22 11.67 -15.44
CA SER A 303 10.91 11.50 -16.86
C SER A 303 9.41 11.34 -17.13
N GLY A 304 8.65 10.79 -16.18
CA GLY A 304 7.21 10.55 -16.25
C GLY A 304 6.36 11.52 -15.44
N ALA A 305 6.98 12.43 -14.67
CA ALA A 305 6.28 13.38 -13.82
C ALA A 305 5.33 14.27 -14.63
N ARG A 306 4.14 14.49 -14.09
CA ARG A 306 3.12 15.34 -14.74
C ARG A 306 3.61 16.78 -14.82
N LYS A 307 3.31 17.40 -15.94
CA LYS A 307 3.76 18.78 -16.26
C LYS A 307 2.66 19.84 -16.08
N ASP A 308 1.49 19.39 -15.66
CA ASP A 308 0.34 20.24 -15.42
C ASP A 308 0.63 21.24 -14.28
N ASN A 309 0.08 22.44 -14.39
CA ASN A 309 0.18 23.52 -13.38
C ASN A 309 1.61 23.94 -12.99
N ILE A 310 2.59 23.73 -13.86
CA ILE A 310 3.98 24.12 -13.59
C ILE A 310 4.13 25.63 -13.33
N GLU A 311 3.33 26.47 -14.01
CA GLU A 311 3.38 27.93 -13.81
C GLU A 311 2.98 28.32 -12.37
N ARG A 312 1.98 27.61 -11.81
CA ARG A 312 1.59 27.81 -10.41
C ARG A 312 2.71 27.39 -9.45
N LEU A 313 3.38 26.29 -9.73
CA LEU A 313 4.52 25.83 -8.94
C LEU A 313 5.70 26.80 -9.03
N ARG A 314 5.97 27.40 -10.21
CA ARG A 314 6.97 28.45 -10.38
C ARG A 314 6.63 29.70 -9.57
N ALA A 315 5.38 30.14 -9.60
CA ALA A 315 4.92 31.29 -8.81
C ALA A 315 5.09 31.06 -7.31
N LEU A 316 4.71 29.86 -6.81
CA LEU A 316 4.91 29.49 -5.41
C LEU A 316 6.39 29.44 -5.03
N SER A 317 7.25 28.89 -5.90
CA SER A 317 8.69 28.85 -5.67
C SER A 317 9.31 30.27 -5.63
N ALA A 318 8.87 31.17 -6.51
CA ALA A 318 9.29 32.55 -6.51
C ALA A 318 8.82 33.32 -5.25
N GLU A 319 7.58 33.08 -4.80
CA GLU A 319 7.08 33.66 -3.55
C GLU A 319 7.86 33.11 -2.34
N ALA A 320 8.17 31.79 -2.33
CA ALA A 320 8.99 31.18 -1.30
C ALA A 320 10.40 31.81 -1.23
N GLN A 321 11.02 32.00 -2.38
CA GLN A 321 12.31 32.69 -2.45
C GLN A 321 12.23 34.12 -1.88
N ALA A 322 11.20 34.89 -2.22
CA ALA A 322 11.02 36.25 -1.73
C ALA A 322 10.82 36.31 -0.20
N LYS A 323 10.29 35.23 0.39
CA LYS A 323 10.09 35.10 1.84
C LYS A 323 11.22 34.33 2.54
N ASN A 324 12.31 33.98 1.86
CA ASN A 324 13.43 33.17 2.34
C ASN A 324 12.96 31.76 2.85
N ILE A 325 11.97 31.18 2.21
CA ILE A 325 11.49 29.82 2.48
C ILE A 325 12.18 28.86 1.51
N PRO A 326 12.96 27.88 1.98
CA PRO A 326 13.66 26.95 1.11
C PRO A 326 12.69 26.02 0.38
N VAL A 327 13.04 25.67 -0.87
CA VAL A 327 12.33 24.72 -1.72
C VAL A 327 13.25 23.54 -2.00
N TYR A 328 12.94 22.38 -1.45
CA TYR A 328 13.68 21.15 -1.62
C TYR A 328 12.94 20.21 -2.57
N ILE A 329 13.64 19.73 -3.58
CA ILE A 329 13.10 18.71 -4.52
C ILE A 329 13.63 17.35 -4.08
N LEU A 330 12.74 16.49 -3.63
CA LEU A 330 13.03 15.13 -3.19
C LEU A 330 12.72 14.17 -4.32
N SER A 331 13.76 13.67 -4.99
CA SER A 331 13.61 12.86 -6.20
C SER A 331 14.17 11.46 -6.03
N SER A 332 13.44 10.48 -6.58
CA SER A 332 13.90 9.09 -6.69
C SER A 332 14.48 8.76 -8.07
N GLY A 333 14.61 9.76 -8.95
CA GLY A 333 15.24 9.64 -10.27
C GLY A 333 16.77 9.66 -10.21
N ASN A 334 17.40 9.24 -11.29
CA ASN A 334 18.83 9.39 -11.46
C ASN A 334 19.23 10.86 -11.75
N ARG A 335 20.52 11.17 -11.64
CA ARG A 335 21.04 12.52 -11.80
C ARG A 335 20.67 13.15 -13.15
N ILE A 336 20.79 12.41 -14.24
CA ILE A 336 20.50 12.92 -15.58
C ILE A 336 19.02 13.29 -15.73
N GLU A 337 18.13 12.44 -15.23
CA GLU A 337 16.69 12.71 -15.25
C GLU A 337 16.32 13.92 -14.39
N ASN A 338 16.96 14.07 -13.23
CA ASN A 338 16.76 15.18 -12.33
C ASN A 338 17.25 16.49 -12.92
N ASP A 339 18.46 16.52 -13.53
CA ASP A 339 19.01 17.69 -14.18
C ASP A 339 18.12 18.14 -15.36
N ASN A 340 17.64 17.19 -16.19
CA ASN A 340 16.71 17.47 -17.28
C ASN A 340 15.38 18.06 -16.77
N TRP A 341 14.83 17.48 -15.69
CA TRP A 341 13.59 17.94 -15.10
C TRP A 341 13.75 19.36 -14.51
N GLN A 342 14.83 19.62 -13.77
CA GLN A 342 15.11 20.92 -13.17
C GLN A 342 15.30 22.00 -14.25
N GLN A 343 16.05 21.69 -15.32
CA GLN A 343 16.23 22.60 -16.44
C GLN A 343 14.88 22.95 -17.11
N TRP A 344 13.99 21.98 -17.25
CA TRP A 344 12.66 22.20 -17.78
C TRP A 344 11.76 22.96 -16.80
N ALA A 345 11.76 22.59 -15.52
CA ALA A 345 10.88 23.16 -14.51
C ALA A 345 11.21 24.61 -14.19
N GLN A 346 12.50 25.00 -14.23
CA GLN A 346 12.98 26.37 -13.97
C GLN A 346 12.44 26.94 -12.65
N LEU A 347 12.53 26.14 -11.58
CA LEU A 347 12.07 26.57 -10.26
C LEU A 347 13.13 27.47 -9.60
N PRO A 348 12.80 28.71 -9.20
CA PRO A 348 13.73 29.60 -8.51
C PRO A 348 14.21 28.98 -7.19
N SER A 349 15.52 29.09 -6.92
CA SER A 349 16.17 28.73 -5.65
C SER A 349 15.82 27.33 -5.12
N SER A 350 15.55 26.36 -6.02
CA SER A 350 15.27 24.98 -5.64
C SER A 350 16.55 24.14 -5.65
N GLU A 351 16.69 23.27 -4.65
CA GLU A 351 17.78 22.30 -4.53
C GLU A 351 17.23 20.89 -4.66
N ILE A 352 17.94 20.01 -5.42
CA ILE A 352 17.54 18.62 -5.62
C ILE A 352 18.36 17.71 -4.71
N TYR A 353 17.62 16.84 -4.04
CA TYR A 353 18.14 15.78 -3.18
C TYR A 353 17.63 14.41 -3.64
N THR A 354 18.45 13.39 -3.43
CA THR A 354 18.04 12.00 -3.67
C THR A 354 17.21 11.51 -2.48
N PHE A 355 16.13 10.83 -2.81
CA PHE A 355 15.19 10.31 -1.82
C PHE A 355 14.75 8.89 -2.18
N ASP A 356 14.64 8.01 -1.19
CA ASP A 356 14.25 6.61 -1.41
C ASP A 356 12.91 6.50 -2.14
N GLN A 357 12.81 5.56 -3.07
CA GLN A 357 11.61 5.39 -3.91
C GLN A 357 10.40 4.90 -3.11
N VAL A 358 10.60 4.03 -2.13
CA VAL A 358 9.50 3.49 -1.30
C VAL A 358 9.00 4.57 -0.35
N ALA A 359 9.93 5.30 0.27
CA ALA A 359 9.61 6.46 1.10
C ALA A 359 8.86 7.54 0.31
N ASN A 360 9.28 7.84 -0.94
CA ASN A 360 8.63 8.79 -1.82
C ASN A 360 7.18 8.36 -2.18
N LYS A 361 6.98 7.09 -2.56
CA LYS A 361 5.64 6.53 -2.84
C LYS A 361 4.74 6.58 -1.60
N THR A 362 5.32 6.45 -0.41
CA THR A 362 4.60 6.51 0.86
C THR A 362 4.26 7.95 1.26
N ALA A 363 5.22 8.87 1.09
CA ALA A 363 5.05 10.28 1.42
C ALA A 363 4.03 10.98 0.52
N MET A 364 4.03 10.65 -0.78
CA MET A 364 3.21 11.33 -1.77
C MET A 364 2.57 10.34 -2.75
N ARG A 365 1.27 10.45 -3.01
CA ARG A 365 0.55 9.57 -3.96
C ARG A 365 0.56 10.09 -5.39
N THR A 366 0.74 11.38 -5.61
CA THR A 366 0.85 12.01 -6.94
C THR A 366 2.29 12.26 -7.36
N ASP A 367 2.54 12.51 -8.65
CA ASP A 367 3.87 12.76 -9.21
C ASP A 367 3.81 13.87 -10.28
N PRO A 368 4.31 15.07 -9.97
CA PRO A 368 4.86 15.52 -8.69
C PRO A 368 3.77 15.81 -7.64
N GLY A 369 4.20 15.96 -6.37
CA GLY A 369 3.34 16.39 -5.28
C GLY A 369 4.08 17.35 -4.35
N LEU A 370 3.37 18.30 -3.77
CA LEU A 370 3.92 19.36 -2.92
C LEU A 370 3.50 19.17 -1.47
N MET A 371 4.45 19.40 -0.55
CA MET A 371 4.20 19.35 0.89
C MET A 371 4.80 20.60 1.55
N LEU A 372 4.06 21.22 2.46
CA LEU A 372 4.53 22.31 3.31
C LEU A 372 4.86 21.76 4.69
N LEU A 373 6.07 21.98 5.16
CA LEU A 373 6.47 21.72 6.52
C LEU A 373 6.69 23.02 7.29
N GLN A 374 6.47 22.94 8.60
CA GLN A 374 6.98 23.91 9.58
C GLN A 374 7.71 23.12 10.67
N GLY A 375 9.02 23.27 10.76
CA GLY A 375 9.82 22.31 11.49
C GLY A 375 9.65 20.91 10.92
N CYS A 376 9.29 19.95 11.78
CA CYS A 376 8.90 18.59 11.38
C CYS A 376 7.40 18.40 11.12
N MET A 377 6.57 19.44 11.33
CA MET A 377 5.12 19.34 11.24
C MET A 377 4.62 19.53 9.81
N ILE A 378 3.81 18.62 9.32
CA ILE A 378 3.18 18.70 8.00
C ILE A 378 1.99 19.68 8.08
N LYS A 379 2.08 20.81 7.41
CA LYS A 379 1.05 21.86 7.39
C LYS A 379 0.11 21.77 6.20
N GLY A 380 0.60 21.27 5.07
CA GLY A 380 -0.19 21.13 3.85
C GLY A 380 0.40 20.08 2.91
N LYS A 381 -0.47 19.54 2.05
CA LYS A 381 -0.10 18.52 1.07
C LYS A 381 -1.03 18.64 -0.14
N TRP A 382 -0.46 18.69 -1.34
CA TRP A 382 -1.21 18.94 -2.56
C TRP A 382 -0.70 18.09 -3.72
N SER A 383 -1.64 17.68 -4.56
CA SER A 383 -1.31 17.08 -5.85
C SER A 383 -0.87 18.16 -6.85
N PHE A 384 -0.33 17.73 -7.98
CA PHE A 384 -0.04 18.65 -9.10
C PHE A 384 -1.28 19.40 -9.63
N ARG A 385 -2.49 18.88 -9.37
CA ARG A 385 -3.76 19.55 -9.73
C ARG A 385 -4.15 20.65 -8.75
N ASP A 386 -3.77 20.52 -7.50
CA ASP A 386 -4.33 21.27 -6.37
C ASP A 386 -3.32 22.24 -5.74
N TYR A 387 -2.23 22.56 -6.40
CA TYR A 387 -1.25 23.52 -5.85
C TYR A 387 -1.95 24.81 -5.40
N PRO A 388 -1.67 25.31 -4.19
CA PRO A 388 -2.25 26.56 -3.71
C PRO A 388 -1.87 27.72 -4.63
N GLU A 389 -2.69 28.78 -4.65
CA GLU A 389 -2.41 29.97 -5.48
C GLU A 389 -1.34 30.88 -4.87
N SER A 390 -1.17 30.81 -3.55
CA SER A 390 -0.17 31.57 -2.79
C SER A 390 0.28 30.80 -1.56
N LEU A 391 1.41 31.19 -0.97
CA LEU A 391 1.89 30.65 0.29
C LEU A 391 0.96 31.00 1.46
N GLU A 392 0.24 32.11 1.40
CA GLU A 392 -0.78 32.47 2.38
C GLU A 392 -1.93 31.45 2.37
N GLN A 393 -2.42 31.09 1.19
CA GLN A 393 -3.43 30.03 1.03
C GLN A 393 -2.89 28.67 1.50
N ALA A 394 -1.60 28.40 1.34
CA ALA A 394 -0.94 27.22 1.87
C ALA A 394 -0.84 27.19 3.40
N GLY A 395 -1.11 28.33 4.08
CA GLY A 395 -1.05 28.47 5.54
C GLY A 395 0.27 29.06 6.08
N VAL A 396 1.09 29.62 5.23
CA VAL A 396 2.27 30.38 5.64
C VAL A 396 1.81 31.75 6.12
N LYS A 397 2.09 32.08 7.39
CA LYS A 397 1.72 33.33 8.04
C LYS A 397 2.84 34.36 7.94
#